data_40bbf9b2b9ec2c034c7a2d404b320fdd
#
_entry.id   40bbf9b2b9ec2c034c7a2d404b320fdd
#
_cell.length_a   1.000
_cell.length_b   1.000
_cell.length_c   1.000
_cell.angle_alpha   90.00
_cell.angle_beta   90.00
_cell.angle_gamma   90.00
#
_symmetry.space_group_name_H-M   'P 1'
#
loop_
_entity.id
_entity.type
_entity.pdbx_description
1 polymer ?
#
loop_
_entity_poly.entity_id
_entity_poly.type
_entity_poly.pdbx_seq_one_letter_code
_entity_poly.pdbx_strand_id
1 'polypeptide(L)'
;MAFDYKKEYKDLYQPKTMPAIVMVPAMRFVAVDGVGDPNEEGGDYAKAMQLLYGISFTVKMSKKSKNPAEHIDGYFDYTVPPLEGLWSMGEGVPGVDYAHKADFHWTSMIRLPEFVTDKVFAWAKASFAAKHPESDVNRASVSYTHLTLPTIR
;
A
#
# COMPACT_ATOMS: atom_id res chain seq x y z
N MET A 1 -14.19 -15.83 10.29
CA MET A 1 -12.76 -15.55 10.51
C MET A 1 -12.30 -14.57 9.44
N ALA A 2 -11.51 -13.57 9.79
CA ALA A 2 -10.98 -12.61 8.82
C ALA A 2 -9.94 -13.28 7.91
N PHE A 3 -9.99 -12.97 6.62
CA PHE A 3 -9.00 -13.42 5.64
C PHE A 3 -7.64 -12.79 5.95
N ASP A 4 -6.59 -13.57 6.01
CA ASP A 4 -5.24 -13.11 6.34
C ASP A 4 -4.30 -13.40 5.17
N TYR A 5 -3.99 -12.37 4.38
CA TYR A 5 -3.13 -12.48 3.21
C TYR A 5 -1.75 -13.07 3.52
N LYS A 6 -1.19 -12.76 4.68
CA LYS A 6 0.11 -13.30 5.10
C LYS A 6 0.07 -14.82 5.31
N LYS A 7 -1.06 -15.34 5.78
CA LYS A 7 -1.24 -16.78 6.01
C LYS A 7 -1.63 -17.53 4.75
N GLU A 8 -2.46 -16.91 3.90
CA GLU A 8 -2.94 -17.52 2.65
C GLU A 8 -1.87 -17.55 1.56
N TYR A 9 -1.01 -16.53 1.50
CA TYR A 9 0.07 -16.40 0.52
C TYR A 9 1.44 -16.49 1.19
N LYS A 10 1.71 -17.60 1.90
CA LYS A 10 2.96 -17.81 2.65
C LYS A 10 4.21 -17.76 1.77
N ASP A 11 4.13 -18.23 0.55
CA ASP A 11 5.22 -18.21 -0.43
C ASP A 11 5.66 -16.79 -0.79
N LEU A 12 4.74 -15.80 -0.74
CA LEU A 12 5.01 -14.39 -1.00
C LEU A 12 5.40 -13.62 0.27
N TYR A 13 4.72 -13.85 1.40
CA TYR A 13 4.87 -13.07 2.62
C TYR A 13 5.79 -13.70 3.67
N GLN A 14 6.03 -15.00 3.58
CA GLN A 14 6.87 -15.76 4.50
C GLN A 14 7.80 -16.70 3.72
N PRO A 15 8.65 -16.18 2.81
CA PRO A 15 9.54 -17.01 2.00
C PRO A 15 10.51 -17.78 2.91
N LYS A 16 10.89 -18.97 2.46
CA LYS A 16 11.92 -19.77 3.11
C LYS A 16 13.31 -19.17 2.82
N THR A 17 14.30 -19.63 3.56
CA THR A 17 15.70 -19.21 3.38
C THR A 17 16.33 -19.69 2.07
N MET A 18 15.77 -20.74 1.46
CA MET A 18 16.21 -21.24 0.16
C MET A 18 15.54 -20.46 -0.98
N PRO A 19 16.28 -20.07 -2.02
CA PRO A 19 15.69 -19.47 -3.21
C PRO A 19 14.62 -20.37 -3.83
N ALA A 20 13.53 -19.76 -4.29
CA ALA A 20 12.43 -20.47 -4.95
C ALA A 20 11.84 -19.59 -6.06
N ILE A 21 11.27 -20.25 -7.06
CA ILE A 21 10.46 -19.57 -8.08
C ILE A 21 9.02 -19.55 -7.57
N VAL A 22 8.42 -18.37 -7.52
CA VAL A 22 7.04 -18.18 -7.08
C VAL A 22 6.21 -17.53 -8.19
N MET A 23 4.92 -17.90 -8.25
CA MET A 23 3.96 -17.24 -9.12
C MET A 23 3.36 -16.06 -8.36
N VAL A 24 3.60 -14.85 -8.84
CA VAL A 24 3.04 -13.64 -8.27
C VAL A 24 1.71 -13.33 -8.97
N PRO A 25 0.56 -13.40 -8.28
CA PRO A 25 -0.72 -13.04 -8.88
C PRO A 25 -0.81 -11.55 -9.18
N ALA A 26 -1.77 -11.17 -10.02
CA ALA A 26 -2.10 -9.76 -10.21
C ALA A 26 -2.62 -9.18 -8.88
N MET A 27 -1.96 -8.16 -8.36
CA MET A 27 -2.29 -7.50 -7.11
C MET A 27 -2.30 -5.99 -7.27
N ARG A 28 -3.08 -5.33 -6.45
CA ARG A 28 -3.10 -3.87 -6.31
C ARG A 28 -2.57 -3.48 -4.94
N PHE A 29 -1.89 -2.35 -4.91
CA PHE A 29 -1.38 -1.75 -3.67
C PHE A 29 -1.79 -0.28 -3.60
N VAL A 30 -2.08 0.20 -2.40
CA VAL A 30 -1.96 1.62 -2.12
C VAL A 30 -0.48 1.90 -1.89
N ALA A 31 0.08 2.88 -2.58
CA ALA A 31 1.50 3.20 -2.55
C ALA A 31 1.74 4.70 -2.36
N VAL A 32 2.82 5.02 -1.66
CA VAL A 32 3.33 6.38 -1.48
C VAL A 32 4.82 6.38 -1.70
N ASP A 33 5.30 7.26 -2.57
CA ASP A 33 6.72 7.50 -2.81
C ASP A 33 7.24 8.62 -1.93
N GLY A 34 8.49 8.54 -1.53
CA GLY A 34 9.14 9.61 -0.79
C GLY A 34 10.65 9.46 -0.70
N VAL A 35 11.27 10.44 -0.06
CA VAL A 35 12.71 10.49 0.20
C VAL A 35 12.92 10.88 1.65
N GLY A 36 13.89 10.27 2.31
CA GLY A 36 14.31 10.65 3.65
C GLY A 36 14.50 9.50 4.61
N ASP A 37 14.95 9.82 5.82
CA ASP A 37 15.19 8.86 6.89
C ASP A 37 13.85 8.36 7.46
N PRO A 38 13.60 7.04 7.43
CA PRO A 38 12.37 6.48 8.01
C PRO A 38 12.26 6.64 9.53
N ASN A 39 13.38 6.95 10.20
CA ASN A 39 13.39 7.15 11.66
C ASN A 39 13.17 8.61 12.08
N GLU A 40 13.08 9.53 11.13
CA GLU A 40 12.83 10.94 11.43
C GLU A 40 11.41 11.12 11.97
N GLU A 41 11.31 11.63 13.20
CA GLU A 41 10.02 11.89 13.84
C GLU A 41 9.27 12.99 13.09
N GLY A 42 8.03 12.72 12.69
CA GLY A 42 7.22 13.65 11.89
C GLY A 42 7.73 13.89 10.48
N GLY A 43 8.74 13.13 10.04
CA GLY A 43 9.33 13.22 8.71
C GLY A 43 8.41 12.70 7.58
N ASP A 44 8.95 12.71 6.37
CA ASP A 44 8.19 12.33 5.18
C ASP A 44 7.67 10.88 5.22
N TYR A 45 8.49 9.96 5.73
CA TYR A 45 8.10 8.56 5.90
C TYR A 45 6.95 8.40 6.89
N ALA A 46 6.97 9.12 8.03
CA ALA A 46 5.89 9.06 9.01
C ALA A 46 4.56 9.57 8.42
N LYS A 47 4.59 10.61 7.60
CA LYS A 47 3.41 11.13 6.89
C LYS A 47 2.87 10.11 5.88
N ALA A 48 3.78 9.44 5.16
CA ALA A 48 3.39 8.37 4.23
C ALA A 48 2.72 7.19 4.96
N MET A 49 3.21 6.81 6.15
CA MET A 49 2.59 5.76 6.97
C MET A 49 1.17 6.15 7.40
N GLN A 50 0.94 7.40 7.79
CA GLN A 50 -0.40 7.89 8.12
C GLN A 50 -1.37 7.75 6.93
N LEU A 51 -0.92 8.09 5.72
CA LEU A 51 -1.72 7.93 4.50
C LEU A 51 -2.03 6.46 4.21
N LEU A 52 -1.01 5.60 4.19
CA LEU A 52 -1.15 4.19 3.84
C LEU A 52 -2.10 3.46 4.80
N TYR A 53 -1.85 3.58 6.09
CA TYR A 53 -2.70 2.94 7.10
C TYR A 53 -4.07 3.61 7.20
N GLY A 54 -4.15 4.92 7.09
CA GLY A 54 -5.42 5.65 7.14
C GLY A 54 -6.38 5.26 6.01
N ILE A 55 -5.88 5.19 4.79
CA ILE A 55 -6.67 4.75 3.63
C ILE A 55 -7.04 3.27 3.75
N SER A 56 -6.08 2.40 4.12
CA SER A 56 -6.32 0.97 4.31
C SER A 56 -7.37 0.70 5.38
N PHE A 57 -7.32 1.39 6.51
CA PHE A 57 -8.32 1.25 7.57
C PHE A 57 -9.68 1.85 7.21
N THR A 58 -9.72 2.90 6.40
CA THR A 58 -10.98 3.44 5.86
C THR A 58 -11.71 2.37 5.05
N VAL A 59 -10.99 1.64 4.19
CA VAL A 59 -11.54 0.51 3.45
C VAL A 59 -12.00 -0.62 4.39
N LYS A 60 -11.13 -1.03 5.32
CA LYS A 60 -11.45 -2.11 6.26
C LYS A 60 -12.68 -1.83 7.11
N MET A 61 -12.81 -0.61 7.58
CA MET A 61 -13.88 -0.21 8.50
C MET A 61 -15.18 0.19 7.80
N SER A 62 -15.22 0.21 6.47
CA SER A 62 -16.41 0.57 5.69
C SER A 62 -17.65 -0.23 6.08
N LYS A 63 -17.48 -1.53 6.39
CA LYS A 63 -18.58 -2.41 6.83
C LYS A 63 -19.27 -1.97 8.14
N LYS A 64 -18.59 -1.16 8.95
CA LYS A 64 -19.13 -0.65 10.22
C LYS A 64 -19.84 0.69 10.06
N SER A 65 -19.82 1.27 8.87
CA SER A 65 -20.54 2.51 8.60
C SER A 65 -22.04 2.31 8.77
N LYS A 66 -22.68 3.30 9.39
CA LYS A 66 -24.14 3.36 9.48
C LYS A 66 -24.79 3.78 8.15
N ASN A 67 -23.98 4.30 7.22
CA ASN A 67 -24.42 4.68 5.89
C ASN A 67 -24.26 3.51 4.91
N PRO A 68 -25.35 2.90 4.45
CA PRO A 68 -25.26 1.78 3.50
C PRO A 68 -24.54 2.11 2.20
N ALA A 69 -24.52 3.39 1.78
CA ALA A 69 -23.82 3.83 0.59
C ALA A 69 -22.28 3.70 0.69
N GLU A 70 -21.76 3.56 1.89
CA GLU A 70 -20.32 3.35 2.15
C GLU A 70 -19.96 1.85 2.23
N HIS A 71 -20.94 0.96 2.13
CA HIS A 71 -20.68 -0.46 2.07
C HIS A 71 -20.18 -0.86 0.68
N ILE A 72 -19.08 -1.59 0.65
CA ILE A 72 -18.39 -1.96 -0.59
C ILE A 72 -18.93 -3.30 -1.10
N ASP A 73 -19.30 -3.34 -2.38
CA ASP A 73 -19.72 -4.58 -3.03
C ASP A 73 -18.60 -5.61 -3.04
N GLY A 74 -18.93 -6.85 -2.70
CA GLY A 74 -17.96 -7.93 -2.63
C GLY A 74 -17.05 -7.90 -1.40
N TYR A 75 -17.32 -7.03 -0.44
CA TYR A 75 -16.53 -6.94 0.80
C TYR A 75 -16.48 -8.28 1.53
N PHE A 76 -15.29 -8.69 1.92
CA PHE A 76 -15.06 -9.76 2.88
C PHE A 76 -14.16 -9.25 4.01
N ASP A 77 -14.34 -9.77 5.22
CA ASP A 77 -13.52 -9.37 6.35
C ASP A 77 -12.08 -9.87 6.20
N TYR A 78 -11.12 -9.00 6.45
CA TYR A 78 -9.70 -9.31 6.26
C TYR A 78 -8.83 -8.60 7.29
N THR A 79 -7.64 -9.13 7.50
CA THR A 79 -6.56 -8.44 8.21
C THR A 79 -5.84 -7.54 7.23
N VAL A 80 -5.58 -6.28 7.60
CA VAL A 80 -4.79 -5.37 6.74
C VAL A 80 -3.44 -6.04 6.44
N PRO A 81 -3.08 -6.19 5.15
CA PRO A 81 -1.85 -6.85 4.78
C PRO A 81 -0.60 -6.14 5.32
N PRO A 82 0.53 -6.83 5.39
CA PRO A 82 1.78 -6.23 5.85
C PRO A 82 2.21 -5.04 5.00
N LEU A 83 2.87 -4.08 5.64
CA LEU A 83 3.59 -3.02 4.95
C LEU A 83 4.74 -3.63 4.15
N GLU A 84 4.88 -3.20 2.90
CA GLU A 84 5.98 -3.56 2.01
C GLU A 84 6.68 -2.30 1.54
N GLY A 85 7.93 -2.41 1.12
CA GLY A 85 8.69 -1.25 0.66
C GLY A 85 9.77 -1.62 -0.34
N LEU A 86 9.95 -0.73 -1.31
CA LEU A 86 11.09 -0.73 -2.23
C LEU A 86 12.02 0.40 -1.80
N TRP A 87 13.30 0.10 -1.66
CA TRP A 87 14.29 1.03 -1.13
C TRP A 87 15.46 1.17 -2.10
N SER A 88 15.91 2.40 -2.32
CA SER A 88 17.08 2.72 -3.16
C SER A 88 17.77 3.98 -2.67
N MET A 89 18.91 4.31 -3.27
CA MET A 89 19.63 5.59 -3.08
C MET A 89 19.35 6.58 -4.21
N GLY A 90 18.33 6.33 -5.01
CA GLY A 90 17.98 7.09 -6.19
C GLY A 90 18.45 6.43 -7.49
N GLU A 91 18.11 7.06 -8.61
CA GLU A 91 18.37 6.50 -9.93
C GLU A 91 19.88 6.38 -10.21
N GLY A 92 20.28 5.23 -10.71
CA GLY A 92 21.67 4.97 -11.10
C GLY A 92 22.63 4.68 -9.94
N VAL A 93 22.19 4.70 -8.69
CA VAL A 93 23.01 4.36 -7.53
C VAL A 93 22.76 2.91 -7.11
N PRO A 94 23.76 2.01 -7.18
CA PRO A 94 23.58 0.62 -6.80
C PRO A 94 23.52 0.47 -5.28
N GLY A 95 22.60 -0.41 -4.83
CA GLY A 95 22.48 -0.80 -3.42
C GLY A 95 21.83 0.27 -2.53
N VAL A 96 21.96 0.07 -1.23
CA VAL A 96 21.43 0.94 -0.18
C VAL A 96 22.53 1.23 0.82
N ASP A 97 22.81 2.52 1.06
CA ASP A 97 23.81 2.97 2.03
C ASP A 97 23.14 3.34 3.36
N TYR A 98 23.22 2.46 4.34
CA TYR A 98 22.60 2.64 5.66
C TYR A 98 23.22 3.75 6.51
N ALA A 99 24.39 4.28 6.11
CA ALA A 99 25.00 5.41 6.78
C ALA A 99 24.38 6.76 6.38
N HIS A 100 23.71 6.81 5.20
CA HIS A 100 23.11 8.01 4.63
C HIS A 100 21.60 7.85 4.45
N LYS A 101 20.89 7.60 5.55
CA LYS A 101 19.43 7.34 5.52
C LYS A 101 18.60 8.52 5.04
N ALA A 102 19.09 9.74 5.17
CA ALA A 102 18.41 10.92 4.65
C ALA A 102 18.25 10.89 3.12
N ASP A 103 19.11 10.15 2.43
CA ASP A 103 19.11 10.00 0.98
C ASP A 103 18.33 8.77 0.49
N PHE A 104 17.65 8.06 1.38
CA PHE A 104 16.81 6.93 1.00
C PHE A 104 15.65 7.39 0.13
N HIS A 105 15.52 6.77 -1.04
CA HIS A 105 14.33 6.80 -1.87
C HIS A 105 13.52 5.55 -1.56
N TRP A 106 12.24 5.71 -1.30
CA TRP A 106 11.37 4.60 -0.97
C TRP A 106 10.00 4.73 -1.62
N THR A 107 9.45 3.57 -1.98
CA THR A 107 8.04 3.38 -2.27
C THR A 107 7.49 2.45 -1.22
N SER A 108 6.65 2.94 -0.34
CA SER A 108 5.98 2.13 0.68
C SER A 108 4.57 1.80 0.23
N MET A 109 4.13 0.56 0.47
CA MET A 109 2.87 0.07 -0.06
C MET A 109 2.21 -0.95 0.86
N ILE A 110 0.87 -1.00 0.76
CA ILE A 110 0.04 -2.02 1.41
C ILE A 110 -0.89 -2.61 0.36
N ARG A 111 -0.98 -3.94 0.31
CA ARG A 111 -1.88 -4.63 -0.61
C ARG A 111 -3.33 -4.25 -0.34
N LEU A 112 -4.06 -3.99 -1.42
CA LEU A 112 -5.51 -3.76 -1.40
C LEU A 112 -6.24 -5.08 -1.68
N PRO A 113 -7.34 -5.38 -0.95
CA PRO A 113 -8.20 -6.50 -1.27
C PRO A 113 -8.78 -6.41 -2.68
N GLU A 114 -9.15 -7.55 -3.23
CA GLU A 114 -9.63 -7.69 -4.62
C GLU A 114 -10.91 -6.88 -4.89
N PHE A 115 -11.74 -6.62 -3.87
CA PHE A 115 -12.95 -5.81 -4.00
C PHE A 115 -12.69 -4.30 -4.11
N VAL A 116 -11.46 -3.83 -3.89
CA VAL A 116 -11.13 -2.41 -4.00
C VAL A 116 -10.94 -2.04 -5.46
N THR A 117 -11.97 -1.46 -6.06
CA THR A 117 -11.94 -0.86 -7.40
C THR A 117 -11.35 0.54 -7.35
N ASP A 118 -11.09 1.14 -8.51
CA ASP A 118 -10.62 2.52 -8.60
C ASP A 118 -11.62 3.50 -7.97
N LYS A 119 -12.92 3.23 -8.13
CA LYS A 119 -13.99 4.01 -7.48
C LYS A 119 -13.95 3.89 -5.95
N VAL A 120 -13.77 2.69 -5.44
CA VAL A 120 -13.65 2.45 -3.99
C VAL A 120 -12.40 3.14 -3.44
N PHE A 121 -11.29 3.06 -4.15
CA PHE A 121 -10.06 3.74 -3.75
C PHE A 121 -10.22 5.26 -3.71
N ALA A 122 -10.84 5.86 -4.72
CA ALA A 122 -11.14 7.29 -4.75
C ALA A 122 -12.05 7.71 -3.57
N TRP A 123 -13.06 6.92 -3.28
CA TRP A 123 -13.92 7.14 -2.11
C TRP A 123 -13.13 7.08 -0.80
N ALA A 124 -12.25 6.08 -0.63
CA ALA A 124 -11.46 5.91 0.58
C ALA A 124 -10.52 7.10 0.80
N LYS A 125 -9.88 7.59 -0.25
CA LYS A 125 -9.04 8.80 -0.20
C LYS A 125 -9.84 10.02 0.22
N ALA A 126 -10.99 10.25 -0.40
CA ALA A 126 -11.86 11.38 -0.09
C ALA A 126 -12.39 11.31 1.36
N SER A 127 -12.78 10.11 1.81
CA SER A 127 -13.26 9.87 3.16
C SER A 127 -12.17 10.10 4.22
N PHE A 128 -10.95 9.68 3.94
CA PHE A 128 -9.80 9.95 4.81
C PHE A 128 -9.46 11.44 4.85
N ALA A 129 -9.42 12.12 3.68
CA ALA A 129 -9.14 13.54 3.58
C ALA A 129 -10.15 14.40 4.34
N ALA A 130 -11.43 14.01 4.34
CA ALA A 130 -12.47 14.73 5.10
C ALA A 130 -12.22 14.72 6.61
N LYS A 131 -11.61 13.65 7.13
CA LYS A 131 -11.25 13.52 8.55
C LYS A 131 -9.87 14.08 8.88
N HIS A 132 -9.00 14.18 7.89
CA HIS A 132 -7.61 14.60 8.01
C HIS A 132 -7.27 15.62 6.92
N PRO A 133 -7.82 16.84 6.99
CA PRO A 133 -7.64 17.86 5.94
C PRO A 133 -6.18 18.33 5.80
N GLU A 134 -5.35 18.08 6.82
CA GLU A 134 -3.92 18.37 6.83
C GLU A 134 -3.11 17.40 5.98
N SER A 135 -3.69 16.24 5.62
CA SER A 135 -2.99 15.17 4.89
C SER A 135 -3.11 15.36 3.39
N ASP A 136 -1.98 15.28 2.68
CA ASP A 136 -1.97 15.28 1.21
C ASP A 136 -2.28 13.89 0.65
N VAL A 137 -3.56 13.58 0.50
CA VAL A 137 -4.02 12.28 -0.01
C VAL A 137 -3.67 12.04 -1.48
N ASN A 138 -3.30 13.08 -2.22
CA ASN A 138 -2.90 12.95 -3.62
C ASN A 138 -1.55 12.23 -3.79
N ARG A 139 -0.75 12.16 -2.74
CA ARG A 139 0.46 11.33 -2.70
C ARG A 139 0.18 9.84 -2.77
N ALA A 140 -0.99 9.38 -2.34
CA ALA A 140 -1.37 7.98 -2.40
C ALA A 140 -1.92 7.63 -3.79
N SER A 141 -1.34 6.62 -4.41
CA SER A 141 -1.72 6.09 -5.71
C SER A 141 -1.92 4.57 -5.67
N VAL A 142 -2.51 4.03 -6.73
CA VAL A 142 -2.60 2.57 -6.90
C VAL A 142 -1.41 2.09 -7.71
N SER A 143 -0.70 1.09 -7.19
CA SER A 143 0.35 0.36 -7.89
C SER A 143 -0.08 -1.07 -8.19
N TYR A 144 0.42 -1.63 -9.29
CA TYR A 144 0.05 -2.96 -9.79
C TYR A 144 1.30 -3.83 -9.91
N THR A 145 1.18 -5.13 -9.59
CA THR A 145 2.26 -6.10 -9.82
C THR A 145 2.44 -6.43 -11.29
N HIS A 146 1.35 -6.33 -12.08
CA HIS A 146 1.37 -6.63 -13.51
C HIS A 146 0.90 -5.40 -14.29
N LEU A 147 1.80 -4.82 -15.07
CA LEU A 147 1.47 -3.75 -16.01
C LEU A 147 0.92 -4.38 -17.30
N THR A 148 -0.28 -4.01 -17.67
CA THR A 148 -0.75 -4.23 -19.05
C THR A 148 -0.09 -3.18 -19.94
N LEU A 149 0.87 -3.62 -20.75
CA LEU A 149 1.40 -2.76 -21.79
C LEU A 149 0.27 -2.45 -22.78
N PRO A 150 0.11 -1.18 -23.20
CA PRO A 150 -0.84 -0.85 -24.25
C PRO A 150 -0.47 -1.65 -25.50
N THR A 151 -1.43 -2.43 -26.01
CA THR A 151 -1.26 -3.11 -27.28
C THR A 151 -1.28 -2.04 -28.36
N ILE A 152 -0.11 -1.78 -28.94
CA ILE A 152 -0.04 -0.98 -30.16
C ILE A 152 -0.61 -1.85 -31.29
N ARG A 153 -1.78 -1.47 -31.83
CA ARG A 153 -2.34 -2.03 -33.05
C ARG A 153 -1.84 -1.25 -34.23
#